data_2a25c361a68b55bc2e640daa6b3c6de2
#
_entry.id   2a25c361a68b55bc2e640daa6b3c6de2
#
_cell.length_a   1.000
_cell.length_b   1.000
_cell.length_c   1.000
_cell.angle_alpha   90.00
_cell.angle_beta   90.00
_cell.angle_gamma   90.00
#
_symmetry.space_group_name_H-M   'P 1'
#
loop_
_entity.id
_entity.type
_entity.pdbx_description
1 polymer ?
#
loop_
_entity_poly.entity_id
_entity_poly.type
_entity_poly.pdbx_seq_one_letter_code
_entity_poly.pdbx_strand_id
1 'polypeptide(L)'
;RDFGDNGLERPLGSGPYRIGDFEAGRSVTYERVEDYWAKDLGVRAGRFNFDRIIYDYYTDDTVALESFKAGNFDFRLESSAKNWATAYTGERFNNGTIVKEAIEHHRPAGMQGFVFNTRRPVFSDPLVREALAYAFDFEWANKNLFFGQYTRTDSYFENSELASSGLPQGRELEILEPFRDQLSADVFNEEY
;
A
#
# COMPACT_ATOMS: atom_id res chain seq x y z
N ARG A 1 20.98 28.39 -5.15
CA ARG A 1 19.62 28.56 -4.61
C ARG A 1 19.53 27.69 -3.36
N ASP A 2 19.13 28.29 -2.27
CA ASP A 2 18.91 27.57 -1.04
C ASP A 2 17.55 26.86 -1.15
N PHE A 3 17.55 25.53 -1.14
CA PHE A 3 16.33 24.74 -1.38
C PHE A 3 15.26 24.97 -0.29
N GLY A 4 15.69 25.38 0.90
CA GLY A 4 14.80 25.68 2.04
C GLY A 4 14.03 26.98 1.96
N ASP A 5 14.49 27.95 1.16
CA ASP A 5 13.96 29.31 1.18
C ASP A 5 12.82 29.56 0.16
N ASN A 6 12.55 28.60 -0.74
CA ASN A 6 11.65 28.80 -1.88
C ASN A 6 10.51 27.75 -1.92
N GLY A 7 9.83 27.53 -0.80
CA GLY A 7 8.82 26.49 -0.65
C GLY A 7 7.59 26.57 -1.59
N LEU A 8 7.36 27.74 -2.23
CA LEU A 8 6.25 27.95 -3.19
C LEU A 8 6.72 28.17 -4.63
N GLU A 9 8.02 28.10 -4.90
CA GLU A 9 8.51 28.13 -6.29
C GLU A 9 8.28 26.76 -6.96
N ARG A 10 7.86 26.81 -8.24
CA ARG A 10 7.70 25.59 -9.03
C ARG A 10 9.06 24.93 -9.24
N PRO A 11 9.28 23.69 -8.77
CA PRO A 11 10.55 22.99 -8.95
C PRO A 11 10.74 22.60 -10.42
N LEU A 12 12.00 22.59 -10.87
CA LEU A 12 12.36 21.98 -12.14
C LEU A 12 12.39 20.46 -11.96
N GLY A 13 11.47 19.77 -12.60
CA GLY A 13 11.39 18.29 -12.61
C GLY A 13 11.87 17.70 -13.94
N SER A 14 12.21 16.41 -13.92
CA SER A 14 12.54 15.61 -15.11
C SER A 14 11.44 14.60 -15.48
N GLY A 15 10.30 14.66 -14.82
CA GLY A 15 9.17 13.75 -15.00
C GLY A 15 8.25 14.12 -16.17
N PRO A 16 7.25 13.27 -16.45
CA PRO A 16 6.28 13.48 -17.52
C PRO A 16 5.26 14.58 -17.22
N TYR A 17 5.22 15.06 -16.00
CA TYR A 17 4.36 16.17 -15.57
C TYR A 17 5.19 17.27 -14.89
N ARG A 18 4.74 18.49 -15.05
CA ARG A 18 5.25 19.68 -14.32
C ARG A 18 4.15 20.26 -13.45
N ILE A 19 4.53 20.98 -12.41
CA ILE A 19 3.55 21.72 -11.61
C ILE A 19 3.07 22.92 -12.43
N GLY A 20 1.76 22.96 -12.67
CA GLY A 20 1.02 24.07 -13.25
C GLY A 20 0.53 25.06 -12.18
N ASP A 21 -0.75 25.37 -12.20
CA ASP A 21 -1.35 26.24 -11.19
C ASP A 21 -1.55 25.51 -9.87
N PHE A 22 -1.42 26.25 -8.77
CA PHE A 22 -1.67 25.73 -7.44
C PHE A 22 -2.23 26.81 -6.50
N GLU A 23 -3.02 26.36 -5.53
CA GLU A 23 -3.47 27.14 -4.39
C GLU A 23 -2.96 26.46 -3.13
N ALA A 24 -2.07 27.14 -2.38
CA ALA A 24 -1.38 26.56 -1.23
C ALA A 24 -2.39 26.00 -0.19
N GLY A 25 -2.23 24.73 0.18
CA GLY A 25 -3.11 24.02 1.10
C GLY A 25 -4.46 23.59 0.53
N ARG A 26 -4.76 23.89 -0.75
CA ARG A 26 -6.04 23.55 -1.37
C ARG A 26 -5.93 22.69 -2.61
N SER A 27 -5.14 23.10 -3.60
CA SER A 27 -5.03 22.32 -4.83
C SER A 27 -3.69 22.47 -5.52
N VAL A 28 -3.32 21.44 -6.30
CA VAL A 28 -2.17 21.46 -7.21
C VAL A 28 -2.58 20.84 -8.54
N THR A 29 -2.29 21.53 -9.63
CA THR A 29 -2.46 21.02 -10.98
C THR A 29 -1.12 20.55 -11.53
N TYR A 30 -1.08 19.33 -12.04
CA TYR A 30 0.03 18.81 -12.82
C TYR A 30 -0.33 18.86 -14.31
N GLU A 31 0.54 19.43 -15.13
CA GLU A 31 0.39 19.52 -16.58
C GLU A 31 1.36 18.57 -17.28
N ARG A 32 0.89 17.85 -18.28
CA ARG A 32 1.72 16.93 -19.05
C ARG A 32 2.79 17.71 -19.84
N VAL A 33 4.01 17.19 -19.83
CA VAL A 33 5.13 17.71 -20.64
C VAL A 33 5.09 17.01 -21.99
N GLU A 34 4.79 17.76 -23.05
CA GLU A 34 4.62 17.21 -24.40
C GLU A 34 5.92 16.67 -24.99
N ASP A 35 7.04 17.32 -24.71
CA ASP A 35 8.39 16.95 -25.14
C ASP A 35 9.15 16.12 -24.09
N TYR A 36 8.43 15.37 -23.27
CA TYR A 36 9.04 14.54 -22.23
C TYR A 36 10.07 13.59 -22.85
N TRP A 37 11.33 13.69 -22.36
CA TRP A 37 12.49 13.00 -22.92
C TRP A 37 12.37 11.49 -22.99
N ALA A 38 11.57 10.85 -22.13
CA ALA A 38 11.41 9.40 -22.05
C ALA A 38 10.09 8.90 -22.64
N LYS A 39 9.31 9.74 -23.36
CA LYS A 39 7.97 9.37 -23.86
C LYS A 39 7.98 8.14 -24.78
N ASP A 40 9.04 7.98 -25.57
CA ASP A 40 9.14 6.92 -26.57
C ASP A 40 9.87 5.66 -26.05
N LEU A 41 10.24 5.63 -24.75
CA LEU A 41 10.81 4.42 -24.15
C LEU A 41 9.74 3.37 -23.94
N GLY A 42 10.03 2.11 -24.29
CA GLY A 42 9.10 0.98 -24.19
C GLY A 42 8.49 0.82 -22.79
N VAL A 43 9.26 1.08 -21.72
CA VAL A 43 8.77 1.06 -20.31
C VAL A 43 7.78 2.17 -19.99
N ARG A 44 7.58 3.14 -20.89
CA ARG A 44 6.64 4.27 -20.74
C ARG A 44 5.44 4.19 -21.69
N ALA A 45 5.47 3.29 -22.66
CA ALA A 45 4.37 3.11 -23.61
C ALA A 45 3.04 2.89 -22.89
N GLY A 46 1.99 3.61 -23.31
CA GLY A 46 0.65 3.54 -22.74
C GLY A 46 0.48 4.22 -21.37
N ARG A 47 1.47 5.00 -20.91
CA ARG A 47 1.43 5.73 -19.63
C ARG A 47 1.30 7.24 -19.85
N PHE A 48 0.93 7.96 -18.76
CA PHE A 48 0.85 9.43 -18.74
C PHE A 48 -0.16 10.00 -19.75
N ASN A 49 -1.35 9.41 -19.78
CA ASN A 49 -2.37 9.70 -20.80
C ASN A 49 -3.18 10.97 -20.54
N PHE A 50 -3.19 11.47 -19.30
CA PHE A 50 -3.95 12.67 -18.94
C PHE A 50 -3.13 13.93 -19.25
N ASP A 51 -3.76 14.93 -19.84
CA ASP A 51 -3.14 16.25 -20.09
C ASP A 51 -2.94 17.02 -18.80
N ARG A 52 -3.89 16.86 -17.86
CA ARG A 52 -3.90 17.51 -16.55
C ARG A 52 -4.33 16.53 -15.48
N ILE A 53 -3.67 16.59 -14.33
CA ILE A 53 -4.03 15.88 -13.11
C ILE A 53 -4.15 16.91 -12.00
N ILE A 54 -5.33 17.00 -11.38
CA ILE A 54 -5.60 17.98 -10.32
C ILE A 54 -5.73 17.21 -9.01
N TYR A 55 -4.98 17.63 -8.01
CA TYR A 55 -5.10 17.15 -6.64
C TYR A 55 -5.78 18.20 -5.80
N ASP A 56 -6.95 17.87 -5.27
CA ASP A 56 -7.67 18.67 -4.29
C ASP A 56 -7.39 18.13 -2.89
N TYR A 57 -7.00 19.00 -1.97
CA TYR A 57 -6.67 18.65 -0.60
C TYR A 57 -7.81 19.00 0.34
N TYR A 58 -8.16 18.06 1.17
CA TYR A 58 -9.18 18.20 2.21
C TYR A 58 -8.54 17.97 3.57
N THR A 59 -8.93 18.78 4.55
CA THR A 59 -8.46 18.61 5.93
C THR A 59 -9.16 17.48 6.67
N ASP A 60 -10.33 17.07 6.18
CA ASP A 60 -11.15 16.01 6.76
C ASP A 60 -11.50 14.96 5.69
N ASP A 61 -11.25 13.69 6.01
CA ASP A 61 -11.45 12.58 5.08
C ASP A 61 -12.94 12.30 4.81
N THR A 62 -13.82 12.58 5.78
CA THR A 62 -15.27 12.44 5.58
C THR A 62 -15.78 13.47 4.58
N VAL A 63 -15.28 14.71 4.69
CA VAL A 63 -15.61 15.78 3.72
C VAL A 63 -15.10 15.42 2.33
N ALA A 64 -13.88 14.87 2.23
CA ALA A 64 -13.32 14.40 0.96
C ALA A 64 -14.19 13.30 0.34
N LEU A 65 -14.63 12.32 1.14
CA LEU A 65 -15.49 11.24 0.67
C LEU A 65 -16.84 11.74 0.18
N GLU A 66 -17.49 12.64 0.92
CA GLU A 66 -18.77 13.21 0.48
C GLU A 66 -18.62 14.10 -0.77
N SER A 67 -17.50 14.81 -0.89
CA SER A 67 -17.17 15.57 -2.11
C SER A 67 -16.97 14.66 -3.32
N PHE A 68 -16.32 13.51 -3.16
CA PHE A 68 -16.23 12.49 -4.20
C PHE A 68 -17.61 11.94 -4.60
N LYS A 69 -18.43 11.59 -3.64
CA LYS A 69 -19.81 11.11 -3.88
C LYS A 69 -20.67 12.16 -4.59
N ALA A 70 -20.42 13.43 -4.33
CA ALA A 70 -21.06 14.54 -5.06
C ALA A 70 -20.53 14.69 -6.50
N GLY A 71 -19.38 14.11 -6.84
CA GLY A 71 -18.77 14.15 -8.17
C GLY A 71 -17.90 15.38 -8.41
N ASN A 72 -17.32 15.94 -7.34
CA ASN A 72 -16.44 17.10 -7.46
C ASN A 72 -15.04 16.71 -7.95
N PHE A 73 -14.67 15.44 -7.91
CA PHE A 73 -13.46 14.89 -8.51
C PHE A 73 -13.67 13.43 -8.94
N ASP A 74 -12.81 12.91 -9.81
CA ASP A 74 -13.07 11.71 -10.62
C ASP A 74 -12.49 10.43 -10.04
N PHE A 75 -11.48 10.52 -9.15
CA PHE A 75 -10.76 9.35 -8.65
C PHE A 75 -10.39 9.49 -7.17
N ARG A 76 -10.66 8.44 -6.40
CA ARG A 76 -10.30 8.34 -4.99
C ARG A 76 -9.71 6.95 -4.69
N LEU A 77 -8.55 6.94 -4.03
CA LEU A 77 -8.05 5.75 -3.36
C LEU A 77 -8.60 5.70 -1.95
N GLU A 78 -9.19 4.57 -1.56
CA GLU A 78 -9.70 4.37 -0.22
C GLU A 78 -8.77 3.44 0.57
N SER A 79 -8.27 3.93 1.69
CA SER A 79 -7.40 3.18 2.60
C SER A 79 -8.10 2.72 3.87
N SER A 80 -9.32 3.20 4.12
CA SER A 80 -10.11 2.82 5.30
C SER A 80 -10.97 1.59 4.99
N ALA A 81 -10.68 0.47 5.62
CA ALA A 81 -11.50 -0.75 5.52
C ALA A 81 -12.96 -0.49 5.91
N LYS A 82 -13.20 0.34 6.93
CA LYS A 82 -14.54 0.73 7.35
C LYS A 82 -15.27 1.49 6.24
N ASN A 83 -14.65 2.55 5.69
CA ASN A 83 -15.27 3.33 4.62
C ASN A 83 -15.53 2.46 3.39
N TRP A 84 -14.54 1.65 3.00
CA TRP A 84 -14.69 0.70 1.90
C TRP A 84 -15.91 -0.22 2.10
N ALA A 85 -16.08 -0.77 3.29
CA ALA A 85 -17.19 -1.69 3.57
C ALA A 85 -18.56 -1.00 3.64
N THR A 86 -18.63 0.25 4.15
CA THR A 86 -19.90 0.83 4.60
C THR A 86 -20.32 2.13 3.91
N ALA A 87 -19.37 2.92 3.39
CA ALA A 87 -19.65 4.29 2.96
C ALA A 87 -19.87 4.46 1.46
N TYR A 88 -19.38 3.52 0.64
CA TYR A 88 -19.50 3.57 -0.82
C TYR A 88 -20.82 2.97 -1.29
N THR A 89 -21.91 3.65 -0.98
CA THR A 89 -23.30 3.25 -1.27
C THR A 89 -24.09 4.42 -1.81
N GLY A 90 -25.25 4.14 -2.42
CA GLY A 90 -26.18 5.14 -2.94
C GLY A 90 -26.42 5.03 -4.45
N GLU A 91 -27.27 5.89 -4.97
CA GLU A 91 -27.77 5.82 -6.34
C GLU A 91 -26.65 5.87 -7.39
N ARG A 92 -25.64 6.71 -7.19
CA ARG A 92 -24.52 6.85 -8.15
C ARG A 92 -23.64 5.61 -8.25
N PHE A 93 -23.59 4.78 -7.20
CA PHE A 93 -22.95 3.47 -7.23
C PHE A 93 -23.88 2.42 -7.88
N ASN A 94 -25.17 2.47 -7.56
CA ASN A 94 -26.14 1.51 -8.08
C ASN A 94 -26.35 1.64 -9.58
N ASN A 95 -26.28 2.85 -10.12
CA ASN A 95 -26.46 3.14 -11.55
C ASN A 95 -25.15 3.14 -12.35
N GLY A 96 -24.00 2.87 -11.71
CA GLY A 96 -22.68 2.78 -12.36
C GLY A 96 -22.04 4.14 -12.70
N THR A 97 -22.59 5.26 -12.22
CA THR A 97 -21.94 6.59 -12.36
C THR A 97 -20.62 6.63 -11.61
N ILE A 98 -20.55 5.97 -10.44
CA ILE A 98 -19.31 5.74 -9.68
C ILE A 98 -19.07 4.22 -9.63
N VAL A 99 -17.89 3.81 -10.04
CA VAL A 99 -17.43 2.42 -9.96
C VAL A 99 -16.57 2.24 -8.73
N LYS A 100 -16.90 1.23 -7.93
CA LYS A 100 -16.11 0.78 -6.78
C LYS A 100 -15.42 -0.52 -7.15
N GLU A 101 -14.09 -0.52 -7.19
CA GLU A 101 -13.31 -1.66 -7.65
C GLU A 101 -12.10 -1.91 -6.76
N ALA A 102 -11.86 -3.17 -6.40
CA ALA A 102 -10.62 -3.62 -5.81
C ALA A 102 -9.69 -4.09 -6.92
N ILE A 103 -8.60 -3.38 -7.14
CA ILE A 103 -7.64 -3.69 -8.20
C ILE A 103 -6.53 -4.55 -7.61
N GLU A 104 -6.51 -5.82 -7.98
CA GLU A 104 -5.46 -6.75 -7.58
C GLU A 104 -4.12 -6.39 -8.21
N HIS A 105 -3.05 -6.58 -7.47
CA HIS A 105 -1.70 -6.35 -7.94
C HIS A 105 -0.71 -7.30 -7.24
N HIS A 106 0.45 -7.53 -7.86
CA HIS A 106 1.53 -8.38 -7.34
C HIS A 106 2.75 -7.56 -6.87
N ARG A 107 2.51 -6.39 -6.31
CA ARG A 107 3.57 -5.61 -5.66
C ARG A 107 3.77 -6.15 -4.26
N PRO A 108 5.02 -6.30 -3.78
CA PRO A 108 5.25 -6.67 -2.40
C PRO A 108 4.44 -5.78 -1.45
N ALA A 109 3.72 -6.40 -0.54
CA ALA A 109 2.92 -5.68 0.45
C ALA A 109 3.83 -5.13 1.55
N GLY A 110 3.52 -3.93 2.05
CA GLY A 110 4.17 -3.40 3.25
C GLY A 110 3.66 -4.12 4.49
N MET A 111 4.56 -4.35 5.44
CA MET A 111 4.21 -4.95 6.73
C MET A 111 3.95 -3.86 7.77
N GLN A 112 2.80 -3.96 8.46
CA GLN A 112 2.54 -3.22 9.69
C GLN A 112 2.65 -4.19 10.88
N GLY A 113 3.45 -3.84 11.87
CA GLY A 113 3.66 -4.73 13.00
C GLY A 113 4.33 -4.04 14.18
N PHE A 114 4.30 -4.70 15.33
CA PHE A 114 5.04 -4.30 16.52
C PHE A 114 6.45 -4.85 16.43
N VAL A 115 7.43 -3.99 16.14
CA VAL A 115 8.83 -4.38 16.03
C VAL A 115 9.49 -4.42 17.42
N PHE A 116 9.88 -5.60 17.86
CA PHE A 116 10.54 -5.79 19.13
C PHE A 116 12.05 -5.44 19.05
N ASN A 117 12.52 -4.61 19.98
CA ASN A 117 13.96 -4.38 20.13
C ASN A 117 14.62 -5.58 20.83
N THR A 118 15.12 -6.53 20.07
CA THR A 118 15.73 -7.78 20.59
C THR A 118 17.02 -7.58 21.38
N ARG A 119 17.60 -6.37 21.39
CA ARG A 119 18.72 -5.99 22.27
C ARG A 119 18.29 -5.78 23.74
N ARG A 120 16.99 -5.64 23.98
CA ARG A 120 16.46 -5.58 25.35
C ARG A 120 16.25 -7.01 25.88
N PRO A 121 16.74 -7.32 27.11
CA PRO A 121 16.68 -8.69 27.66
C PRO A 121 15.29 -9.32 27.61
N VAL A 122 14.23 -8.54 27.87
CA VAL A 122 12.85 -9.02 27.84
C VAL A 122 12.40 -9.53 26.46
N PHE A 123 13.03 -9.05 25.38
CA PHE A 123 12.66 -9.43 24.01
C PHE A 123 13.75 -10.25 23.30
N SER A 124 14.83 -10.62 24.01
CA SER A 124 15.91 -11.45 23.43
C SER A 124 15.46 -12.89 23.18
N ASP A 125 14.58 -13.41 24.04
CA ASP A 125 14.01 -14.75 23.89
C ASP A 125 12.92 -14.77 22.80
N PRO A 126 13.06 -15.64 21.76
CA PRO A 126 12.03 -15.82 20.74
C PRO A 126 10.67 -16.21 21.30
N LEU A 127 10.62 -17.07 22.33
CA LEU A 127 9.37 -17.55 22.92
C LEU A 127 8.54 -16.41 23.56
N VAL A 128 9.23 -15.40 24.12
CA VAL A 128 8.53 -14.21 24.65
C VAL A 128 7.88 -13.42 23.52
N ARG A 129 8.56 -13.27 22.38
CA ARG A 129 8.02 -12.57 21.23
C ARG A 129 6.84 -13.33 20.61
N GLU A 130 6.95 -14.63 20.52
CA GLU A 130 5.88 -15.52 20.05
C GLU A 130 4.66 -15.46 20.97
N ALA A 131 4.83 -15.55 22.28
CA ALA A 131 3.75 -15.41 23.24
C ALA A 131 3.02 -14.06 23.12
N LEU A 132 3.74 -12.98 22.83
CA LEU A 132 3.13 -11.66 22.56
C LEU A 132 2.36 -11.63 21.23
N ALA A 133 2.82 -12.38 20.21
CA ALA A 133 2.09 -12.50 18.97
C ALA A 133 0.74 -13.21 19.14
N TYR A 134 0.68 -14.24 20.00
CA TYR A 134 -0.59 -14.91 20.36
C TYR A 134 -1.56 -14.04 21.17
N ALA A 135 -1.06 -12.99 21.83
CA ALA A 135 -1.93 -12.04 22.54
C ALA A 135 -2.72 -11.12 21.59
N PHE A 136 -2.35 -11.04 20.33
CA PHE A 136 -3.06 -10.27 19.31
C PHE A 136 -3.96 -11.16 18.47
N ASP A 137 -5.26 -11.14 18.73
CA ASP A 137 -6.27 -11.84 17.95
C ASP A 137 -6.54 -11.11 16.63
N PHE A 138 -5.74 -11.43 15.61
CA PHE A 138 -5.87 -10.86 14.28
C PHE A 138 -7.22 -11.21 13.64
N GLU A 139 -7.67 -12.45 13.77
CA GLU A 139 -8.90 -12.92 13.13
C GLU A 139 -10.12 -12.17 13.68
N TRP A 140 -10.17 -12.00 15.01
CA TRP A 140 -11.22 -11.19 15.63
C TRP A 140 -11.14 -9.72 15.16
N ALA A 141 -9.95 -9.14 15.14
CA ALA A 141 -9.73 -7.76 14.71
C ALA A 141 -10.11 -7.59 13.24
N ASN A 142 -9.68 -8.50 12.37
CA ASN A 142 -9.99 -8.46 10.95
C ASN A 142 -11.50 -8.56 10.72
N LYS A 143 -12.16 -9.49 11.37
CA LYS A 143 -13.62 -9.67 11.24
C LYS A 143 -14.42 -8.47 11.76
N ASN A 144 -14.06 -7.93 12.94
CA ASN A 144 -14.91 -6.98 13.66
C ASN A 144 -14.52 -5.51 13.44
N LEU A 145 -13.23 -5.23 13.16
CA LEU A 145 -12.73 -3.86 13.00
C LEU A 145 -12.39 -3.53 11.54
N PHE A 146 -11.91 -4.53 10.78
CA PHE A 146 -11.42 -4.33 9.41
C PHE A 146 -12.32 -4.95 8.35
N PHE A 147 -13.49 -5.47 8.72
CA PHE A 147 -14.50 -5.98 7.79
C PHE A 147 -14.00 -7.10 6.86
N GLY A 148 -13.03 -7.90 7.32
CA GLY A 148 -12.42 -8.96 6.54
C GLY A 148 -11.54 -8.49 5.38
N GLN A 149 -11.08 -7.22 5.39
CA GLN A 149 -10.35 -6.62 4.27
C GLN A 149 -8.83 -6.86 4.32
N TYR A 150 -8.33 -7.45 5.39
CA TYR A 150 -6.88 -7.66 5.56
C TYR A 150 -6.53 -9.15 5.54
N THR A 151 -5.31 -9.42 5.11
CA THR A 151 -4.65 -10.71 5.25
C THR A 151 -3.54 -10.56 6.30
N ARG A 152 -3.38 -11.56 7.18
CA ARG A 152 -2.25 -11.57 8.10
C ARG A 152 -0.96 -11.76 7.30
N THR A 153 -0.01 -10.87 7.53
CA THR A 153 1.30 -10.97 6.90
C THR A 153 2.11 -12.06 7.59
N ASP A 154 2.60 -13.01 6.86
CA ASP A 154 3.43 -14.14 7.32
C ASP A 154 4.80 -14.20 6.62
N SER A 155 5.00 -13.38 5.58
CA SER A 155 6.27 -13.26 4.88
C SER A 155 6.75 -11.81 4.78
N TYR A 156 8.08 -11.61 4.82
CA TYR A 156 8.69 -10.30 4.52
C TYR A 156 8.48 -9.84 3.07
N PHE A 157 8.19 -10.78 2.18
CA PHE A 157 7.98 -10.54 0.75
C PHE A 157 6.53 -10.78 0.33
N GLU A 158 5.61 -10.62 1.27
CA GLU A 158 4.18 -10.81 1.08
C GLU A 158 3.66 -10.23 -0.24
N ASN A 159 2.76 -10.95 -0.91
CA ASN A 159 2.17 -10.60 -2.20
C ASN A 159 3.18 -10.55 -3.36
N SER A 160 4.26 -11.33 -3.29
CA SER A 160 5.23 -11.46 -4.39
C SER A 160 5.69 -12.90 -4.55
N GLU A 161 6.39 -13.19 -5.66
CA GLU A 161 6.99 -14.50 -5.92
C GLU A 161 8.11 -14.90 -4.95
N LEU A 162 8.52 -13.99 -4.08
CA LEU A 162 9.53 -14.24 -3.05
C LEU A 162 8.89 -14.50 -1.68
N ALA A 163 7.56 -14.46 -1.58
CA ALA A 163 6.88 -14.77 -0.33
C ALA A 163 7.08 -16.25 0.05
N SER A 164 7.27 -16.49 1.34
CA SER A 164 7.28 -17.86 1.88
C SER A 164 5.88 -18.48 1.68
N SER A 165 5.83 -19.75 1.31
CA SER A 165 4.57 -20.49 1.17
C SER A 165 4.79 -21.99 1.28
N GLY A 166 3.91 -22.68 2.00
CA GLY A 166 3.93 -24.12 2.15
C GLY A 166 5.19 -24.67 2.82
N LEU A 167 5.49 -25.93 2.56
CA LEU A 167 6.69 -26.60 3.06
C LEU A 167 7.86 -26.46 2.06
N PRO A 168 9.13 -26.42 2.54
CA PRO A 168 10.30 -26.41 1.67
C PRO A 168 10.31 -27.62 0.73
N GLN A 169 10.52 -27.39 -0.58
CA GLN A 169 10.54 -28.44 -1.59
C GLN A 169 11.71 -28.26 -2.56
N GLY A 170 12.02 -29.34 -3.29
CA GLY A 170 13.02 -29.33 -4.36
C GLY A 170 14.36 -28.71 -3.90
N ARG A 171 14.83 -27.70 -4.61
CA ARG A 171 16.13 -27.05 -4.34
C ARG A 171 16.18 -26.33 -3.00
N GLU A 172 15.09 -25.79 -2.53
CA GLU A 172 14.98 -25.16 -1.21
C GLU A 172 15.24 -26.18 -0.09
N LEU A 173 14.55 -27.30 -0.17
CA LEU A 173 14.76 -28.40 0.80
C LEU A 173 16.22 -28.91 0.76
N GLU A 174 16.81 -29.07 -0.42
CA GLU A 174 18.22 -29.47 -0.55
C GLU A 174 19.18 -28.50 0.14
N ILE A 175 18.88 -27.21 0.12
CA ILE A 175 19.68 -26.15 0.77
C ILE A 175 19.52 -26.19 2.30
N LEU A 176 18.29 -26.41 2.77
CA LEU A 176 17.96 -26.39 4.20
C LEU A 176 18.31 -27.69 4.93
N GLU A 177 18.27 -28.85 4.26
CA GLU A 177 18.50 -30.15 4.84
C GLU A 177 19.83 -30.29 5.63
N PRO A 178 20.97 -29.78 5.15
CA PRO A 178 22.23 -29.80 5.90
C PRO A 178 22.20 -29.06 7.24
N PHE A 179 21.22 -28.22 7.44
CA PHE A 179 21.05 -27.38 8.64
C PHE A 179 19.89 -27.84 9.52
N ARG A 180 19.26 -28.98 9.21
CA ARG A 180 18.06 -29.50 9.90
C ARG A 180 18.18 -29.49 11.42
N ASP A 181 19.33 -29.93 11.94
CA ASP A 181 19.58 -29.96 13.38
C ASP A 181 19.85 -28.58 14.04
N GLN A 182 19.99 -27.54 13.22
CA GLN A 182 20.24 -26.18 13.65
C GLN A 182 19.03 -25.25 13.51
N LEU A 183 18.01 -25.72 12.77
CA LEU A 183 16.76 -25.01 12.49
C LEU A 183 15.63 -25.52 13.37
N SER A 184 14.59 -24.69 13.57
CA SER A 184 13.35 -25.19 14.19
C SER A 184 12.75 -26.31 13.35
N ALA A 185 12.17 -27.30 14.01
CA ALA A 185 11.43 -28.37 13.34
C ALA A 185 10.26 -27.84 12.50
N ASP A 186 9.70 -26.71 12.89
CA ASP A 186 8.57 -26.06 12.23
C ASP A 186 8.88 -25.68 10.78
N VAL A 187 10.15 -25.29 10.49
CA VAL A 187 10.62 -25.01 9.12
C VAL A 187 10.32 -26.15 8.14
N PHE A 188 10.26 -27.40 8.64
CA PHE A 188 10.07 -28.60 7.84
C PHE A 188 8.70 -29.25 8.02
N ASN A 189 7.93 -28.84 9.01
CA ASN A 189 6.72 -29.53 9.44
C ASN A 189 5.47 -28.64 9.46
N GLU A 190 5.63 -27.32 9.43
CA GLU A 190 4.54 -26.38 9.43
C GLU A 190 4.51 -25.59 8.11
N GLU A 191 3.32 -25.47 7.52
CA GLU A 191 3.11 -24.68 6.29
C GLU A 191 3.07 -23.18 6.63
N TYR A 192 3.72 -22.41 5.80
CA TYR A 192 3.66 -20.95 5.81
C TYR A 192 2.62 -20.44 4.83
#